data_3dedcf921b8ed1eb8e6d4648ac7bcb90
#
_entry.id   3dedcf921b8ed1eb8e6d4648ac7bcb90
#
_cell.length_a   1.000
_cell.length_b   1.000
_cell.length_c   1.000
_cell.angle_alpha   90.00
_cell.angle_beta   90.00
_cell.angle_gamma   90.00
#
_symmetry.space_group_name_H-M   'P 1'
#
loop_
_entity.id
_entity.type
_entity.pdbx_description
1 polymer ?
#
loop_
_entity_poly.entity_id
_entity_poly.type
_entity_poly.pdbx_seq_one_letter_code
_entity_poly.pdbx_strand_id
1 'polypeptide(L)'
;MADDDPPPDPVEIPIEDALDLHPFAPREIPDVVTSYLEAAAAAGFREVRLIHGRGQGVQRRRVHEVLAASPLVDRFADGTPERGGWGATVAVLRMPDDP
;
A
#
# COMPACT_ATOMS: atom_id res chain seq x y z
N MET A 1 22.12 -21.48 -25.55
CA MET A 1 21.84 -21.68 -24.54
C MET A 1 20.97 -20.78 -23.89
N ALA A 2 20.01 -21.27 -23.57
CA ALA A 2 19.01 -20.51 -23.00
C ALA A 2 19.48 -19.83 -21.81
N ASP A 3 20.38 -20.41 -21.29
CA ASP A 3 20.93 -19.86 -20.15
C ASP A 3 21.57 -18.60 -20.43
N ASP A 4 21.71 -18.30 -21.67
CA ASP A 4 22.29 -17.06 -21.95
C ASP A 4 21.28 -15.99 -21.96
N ASP A 5 20.07 -16.35 -21.82
CA ASP A 5 19.11 -15.31 -21.69
C ASP A 5 19.36 -14.64 -20.37
N PRO A 6 19.68 -13.37 -20.37
CA PRO A 6 19.73 -12.68 -19.11
C PRO A 6 18.39 -12.86 -18.47
N PRO A 7 18.35 -13.04 -17.16
CA PRO A 7 17.08 -13.02 -16.47
C PRO A 7 16.37 -11.78 -16.97
N PRO A 8 15.12 -11.89 -17.31
CA PRO A 8 14.39 -10.72 -17.74
C PRO A 8 14.69 -9.67 -16.71
N ASP A 9 15.04 -8.51 -17.18
CA ASP A 9 15.19 -7.40 -16.30
C ASP A 9 14.08 -7.49 -15.31
N PRO A 10 14.38 -7.30 -14.04
CA PRO A 10 13.33 -7.27 -13.08
C PRO A 10 12.31 -6.32 -13.67
N VAL A 11 11.22 -6.89 -14.08
CA VAL A 11 10.18 -6.10 -14.65
C VAL A 11 9.85 -5.14 -13.55
N GLU A 12 10.26 -3.93 -13.75
CA GLU A 12 9.86 -2.92 -12.84
C GLU A 12 8.41 -2.73 -13.10
N ILE A 13 7.61 -3.42 -12.34
CA ILE A 13 6.21 -3.12 -12.34
C ILE A 13 6.13 -1.75 -11.69
N PRO A 14 5.69 -0.73 -12.43
CA PRO A 14 5.60 0.60 -11.83
C PRO A 14 4.70 0.50 -10.62
N ILE A 15 5.15 1.07 -9.54
CA ILE A 15 4.33 1.14 -8.35
C ILE A 15 3.18 2.07 -8.66
N GLU A 16 1.99 1.63 -8.34
CA GLU A 16 0.79 2.44 -8.53
C GLU A 16 0.38 3.06 -7.22
N ASP A 17 -0.49 4.04 -7.30
CA ASP A 17 -0.96 4.73 -6.10
C ASP A 17 -2.07 3.98 -5.38
N ALA A 18 -2.34 2.76 -5.76
CA ALA A 18 -3.31 1.91 -5.10
C ALA A 18 -2.78 0.49 -5.03
N LEU A 19 -3.05 -0.18 -3.93
CA LEU A 19 -2.66 -1.56 -3.71
C LEU A 19 -3.88 -2.36 -3.34
N ASP A 20 -4.16 -3.40 -4.12
CA ASP A 20 -5.25 -4.32 -3.83
C ASP A 20 -4.73 -5.41 -2.92
N LEU A 21 -5.30 -5.52 -1.74
CA LEU A 21 -4.86 -6.48 -0.74
C LEU A 21 -5.60 -7.81 -0.81
N HIS A 22 -6.60 -7.93 -1.69
CA HIS A 22 -7.38 -9.17 -1.78
C HIS A 22 -6.54 -10.42 -2.04
N PRO A 23 -5.48 -10.35 -2.88
CA PRO A 23 -4.70 -11.56 -3.16
C PRO A 23 -3.85 -12.05 -1.99
N PHE A 24 -3.70 -11.27 -0.93
CA PHE A 24 -2.77 -11.61 0.14
C PHE A 24 -3.48 -12.25 1.31
N ALA A 25 -2.80 -13.19 1.98
CA ALA A 25 -3.34 -13.79 3.17
C ALA A 25 -3.34 -12.77 4.31
N PRO A 26 -4.30 -12.88 5.23
CA PRO A 26 -4.37 -11.90 6.33
C PRO A 26 -3.07 -11.73 7.10
N ARG A 27 -2.33 -12.82 7.32
CA ARG A 27 -1.07 -12.72 8.08
C ARG A 27 0.02 -11.99 7.32
N GLU A 28 -0.14 -11.84 6.00
CA GLU A 28 0.84 -11.14 5.18
C GLU A 28 0.61 -9.64 5.13
N ILE A 29 -0.57 -9.20 5.53
CA ILE A 29 -0.96 -7.81 5.34
C ILE A 29 0.02 -6.82 5.98
N PRO A 30 0.46 -7.02 7.22
CA PRO A 30 1.39 -6.03 7.81
C PRO A 30 2.66 -5.85 6.99
N ASP A 31 3.25 -6.96 6.54
CA ASP A 31 4.50 -6.87 5.78
C ASP A 31 4.26 -6.29 4.40
N VAL A 32 3.18 -6.69 3.76
CA VAL A 32 2.86 -6.21 2.42
C VAL A 32 2.61 -4.70 2.45
N VAL A 33 1.83 -4.23 3.42
CA VAL A 33 1.52 -2.81 3.52
C VAL A 33 2.79 -2.02 3.84
N THR A 34 3.60 -2.51 4.77
CA THR A 34 4.84 -1.83 5.13
C THR A 34 5.77 -1.70 3.92
N SER A 35 5.94 -2.79 3.17
CA SER A 35 6.79 -2.76 1.98
C SER A 35 6.24 -1.80 0.93
N TYR A 36 4.93 -1.80 0.75
CA TYR A 36 4.31 -0.92 -0.22
C TYR A 36 4.50 0.55 0.17
N LEU A 37 4.32 0.87 1.45
CA LEU A 37 4.48 2.26 1.90
C LEU A 37 5.91 2.74 1.66
N GLU A 38 6.90 1.88 1.92
CA GLU A 38 8.29 2.24 1.70
C GLU A 38 8.56 2.50 0.22
N ALA A 39 8.04 1.64 -0.64
CA ALA A 39 8.23 1.81 -2.06
C ALA A 39 7.50 3.03 -2.59
N ALA A 40 6.29 3.29 -2.10
CA ALA A 40 5.52 4.44 -2.53
C ALA A 40 6.19 5.74 -2.09
N ALA A 41 6.70 5.78 -0.86
CA ALA A 41 7.40 6.95 -0.37
C ALA A 41 8.67 7.20 -1.20
N ALA A 42 9.40 6.15 -1.53
CA ALA A 42 10.60 6.27 -2.34
C ALA A 42 10.26 6.76 -3.75
N ALA A 43 9.09 6.40 -4.25
CA ALA A 43 8.65 6.84 -5.57
C ALA A 43 8.08 8.27 -5.56
N GLY A 44 7.93 8.87 -4.39
CA GLY A 44 7.46 10.25 -4.30
C GLY A 44 5.96 10.40 -4.22
N PHE A 45 5.23 9.33 -3.99
CA PHE A 45 3.78 9.45 -3.85
C PHE A 45 3.43 10.18 -2.56
N ARG A 46 2.46 11.06 -2.63
CA ARG A 46 1.99 11.76 -1.45
C ARG A 46 0.77 11.08 -0.84
N GLU A 47 0.05 10.32 -1.63
CA GLU A 47 -1.18 9.70 -1.20
C GLU A 47 -1.31 8.35 -1.87
N VAL A 48 -1.70 7.34 -1.12
CA VAL A 48 -1.91 6.00 -1.67
C VAL A 48 -3.21 5.44 -1.13
N ARG A 49 -3.76 4.47 -1.83
CA ARG A 49 -5.02 3.85 -1.46
C ARG A 49 -4.79 2.35 -1.26
N LEU A 50 -5.27 1.84 -0.14
CA LEU A 50 -5.13 0.44 0.20
C LEU A 50 -6.51 -0.19 0.18
N ILE A 51 -6.71 -1.13 -0.74
CA ILE A 51 -8.03 -1.72 -0.99
C ILE A 51 -8.10 -3.03 -0.23
N HIS A 52 -8.78 -3.01 0.90
CA HIS A 52 -8.87 -4.20 1.77
C HIS A 52 -10.24 -4.86 1.72
N GLY A 53 -11.19 -4.24 1.04
CA GLY A 53 -12.55 -4.78 1.01
C GLY A 53 -13.33 -4.40 2.26
N ARG A 54 -14.63 -4.60 2.19
CA ARG A 54 -15.49 -4.26 3.31
C ARG A 54 -15.55 -5.36 4.34
N GLY A 55 -15.91 -6.56 3.91
CA GLY A 55 -15.96 -7.71 4.78
C GLY A 55 -16.52 -7.41 6.15
N GLN A 56 -15.91 -7.97 7.18
CA GLN A 56 -16.30 -7.72 8.57
C GLN A 56 -15.38 -6.71 9.23
N GLY A 57 -14.57 -6.01 8.46
CA GLY A 57 -13.69 -4.99 9.00
C GLY A 57 -12.37 -5.50 9.55
N VAL A 58 -12.09 -6.79 9.45
CA VAL A 58 -10.87 -7.35 10.01
C VAL A 58 -9.64 -6.84 9.26
N GLN A 59 -9.70 -6.87 7.93
CA GLN A 59 -8.56 -6.39 7.15
C GLN A 59 -8.42 -4.87 7.26
N ARG A 60 -9.53 -4.17 7.29
CA ARG A 60 -9.50 -2.73 7.49
C ARG A 60 -8.79 -2.39 8.79
N ARG A 61 -9.10 -3.13 9.86
CA ARG A 61 -8.45 -2.90 11.15
C ARG A 61 -6.96 -3.17 11.08
N ARG A 62 -6.56 -4.27 10.44
CA ARG A 62 -5.14 -4.59 10.30
C ARG A 62 -4.40 -3.50 9.56
N VAL A 63 -4.99 -3.01 8.46
CA VAL A 63 -4.39 -1.94 7.69
C VAL A 63 -4.26 -0.69 8.56
N HIS A 64 -5.31 -0.35 9.28
CA HIS A 64 -5.29 0.86 10.13
C HIS A 64 -4.23 0.75 11.21
N GLU A 65 -4.02 -0.43 11.78
CA GLU A 65 -2.98 -0.63 12.79
C GLU A 65 -1.59 -0.41 12.20
N VAL A 66 -1.36 -0.93 11.00
CA VAL A 66 -0.07 -0.75 10.34
C VAL A 66 0.17 0.72 10.03
N LEU A 67 -0.86 1.39 9.50
CA LEU A 67 -0.73 2.81 9.14
C LEU A 67 -0.48 3.67 10.37
N ALA A 68 -1.17 3.38 11.46
CA ALA A 68 -1.00 4.16 12.69
C ALA A 68 0.40 4.02 13.27
N ALA A 69 1.04 2.87 13.05
CA ALA A 69 2.37 2.62 13.56
C ALA A 69 3.47 3.06 12.59
N SER A 70 3.13 3.42 11.37
CA SER A 70 4.14 3.70 10.35
C SER A 70 4.65 5.14 10.46
N PRO A 71 5.98 5.34 10.54
CA PRO A 71 6.52 6.69 10.53
C PRO A 71 6.38 7.38 9.18
N LEU A 72 6.02 6.63 8.14
CA LEU A 72 5.88 7.20 6.80
C LEU A 72 4.50 7.80 6.58
N VAL A 73 3.54 7.54 7.46
CA VAL A 73 2.16 7.96 7.26
C VAL A 73 1.86 9.18 8.11
N ASP A 74 1.39 10.23 7.46
CA ASP A 74 0.96 11.44 8.17
C ASP A 74 -0.44 11.26 8.74
N ARG A 75 -1.35 10.78 7.92
CA ARG A 75 -2.72 10.51 8.35
C ARG A 75 -3.38 9.55 7.37
N PHE A 76 -4.49 8.99 7.77
CA PHE A 76 -5.25 8.09 6.90
C PHE A 76 -6.73 8.19 7.24
N ALA A 77 -7.57 7.81 6.28
CA ALA A 77 -9.02 7.83 6.44
C ALA A 77 -9.66 6.87 5.46
N ASP A 78 -10.93 6.57 5.67
CA ASP A 78 -11.67 5.76 4.70
C ASP A 78 -11.73 6.49 3.37
N GLY A 79 -11.79 5.71 2.29
CA GLY A 79 -11.94 6.28 0.97
C GLY A 79 -13.28 6.99 0.81
N THR A 80 -13.33 7.93 -0.11
CA THR A 80 -14.61 8.54 -0.47
C THR A 80 -15.45 7.51 -1.20
N PRO A 81 -16.76 7.73 -1.33
CA PRO A 81 -17.61 6.77 -2.05
C PRO A 81 -17.07 6.45 -3.46
N GLU A 82 -16.53 7.44 -4.15
CA GLU A 82 -15.98 7.23 -5.49
C GLU A 82 -14.68 6.46 -5.46
N ARG A 83 -14.02 6.39 -4.32
CA ARG A 83 -12.73 5.75 -4.18
C ARG A 83 -12.77 4.52 -3.29
N GLY A 84 -13.92 3.86 -3.25
CA GLY A 84 -14.03 2.59 -2.55
C GLY A 84 -14.72 2.66 -1.19
N GLY A 85 -15.07 3.83 -0.72
CA GLY A 85 -15.72 3.97 0.57
C GLY A 85 -14.87 3.35 1.66
N TRP A 86 -15.51 2.72 2.65
CA TRP A 86 -14.73 2.13 3.74
C TRP A 86 -14.17 0.74 3.38
N GLY A 87 -14.34 0.30 2.14
CA GLY A 87 -13.62 -0.87 1.64
C GLY A 87 -12.19 -0.55 1.23
N ALA A 88 -11.79 0.70 1.29
CA ALA A 88 -10.44 1.15 1.00
C ALA A 88 -10.04 2.20 2.03
N THR A 89 -8.74 2.30 2.28
CA THR A 89 -8.19 3.33 3.16
C THR A 89 -7.22 4.17 2.36
N VAL A 90 -7.36 5.48 2.46
CA VAL A 90 -6.44 6.42 1.81
C VAL A 90 -5.44 6.88 2.84
N ALA A 91 -4.16 6.73 2.55
CA ALA A 91 -3.09 7.14 3.44
C ALA A 91 -2.32 8.28 2.81
N VAL A 92 -2.11 9.34 3.58
CA VAL A 92 -1.28 10.46 3.15
C VAL A 92 0.09 10.27 3.74
N LEU A 93 1.11 10.27 2.88
CA LEU A 93 2.48 10.00 3.29
C LEU A 93 3.19 11.28 3.66
N ARG A 94 4.11 11.15 4.62
CA ARG A 94 4.94 12.28 5.00
C ARG A 94 5.94 12.55 3.89
N MET A 95 6.16 13.81 3.60
CA MET A 95 7.16 14.18 2.62
C MET A 95 8.53 14.22 3.30
N PRO A 96 9.56 13.68 2.65
CA PRO A 96 10.88 13.64 3.28
C PRO A 96 11.43 15.01 3.61
N ASP A 97 10.97 16.03 2.88
CA ASP A 97 11.50 17.37 3.05
C ASP A 97 10.72 18.20 4.03
N ASP A 98 9.69 17.69 4.60
CA ASP A 98 8.90 18.47 5.55
C ASP A 98 9.73 18.71 6.79
N PRO A 99 9.89 19.94 7.18
CA PRO A 99 10.61 20.25 8.40
C PRO A 99 9.92 19.68 9.62
#